data_e571c0aab1ddf0624c4f8139e79f53b5
#
_entry.id   e571c0aab1ddf0624c4f8139e79f53b5
#
_cell.length_a   1.000
_cell.length_b   1.000
_cell.length_c   1.000
_cell.angle_alpha   90.00
_cell.angle_beta   90.00
_cell.angle_gamma   90.00
#
_symmetry.space_group_name_H-M   'P 1'
#
loop_
_entity.id
_entity.type
_entity.pdbx_description
1 polymer ?
#
loop_
_entity_poly.entity_id
_entity_poly.type
_entity_poly.pdbx_seq_one_letter_code
_entity_poly.pdbx_strand_id
1 'polypeptide(L)'
;PVSLFGSEFTTEDQETGKIDKYRYKLLDTVTYKGRKAYVIEQVPNANRARKSRYSKSVVWIDQERFVMLKAALYDRKGRETRRIFANKIEKINGIYLARSVTLMNLVESRLSNMALLSIDFGVDINSALLTKRALTDTTFREKHLKSLRAQAN
;
A
#
# COMPACT_ATOMS: atom_id res chain seq x y z
N PRO A 1 -9.83 -11.08 3.25
CA PRO A 1 -9.47 -9.68 3.50
C PRO A 1 -10.70 -8.80 3.52
N VAL A 2 -10.78 -7.93 4.54
CA VAL A 2 -11.91 -7.04 4.74
C VAL A 2 -11.70 -5.78 3.92
N SER A 3 -12.78 -5.31 3.24
CA SER A 3 -12.79 -4.02 2.55
C SER A 3 -12.61 -2.88 3.55
N LEU A 4 -11.81 -1.88 3.19
CA LEU A 4 -11.60 -0.69 4.00
C LEU A 4 -12.69 0.33 3.67
N PHE A 5 -13.56 0.61 4.64
CA PHE A 5 -14.62 1.64 4.53
C PHE A 5 -15.51 1.51 3.29
N GLY A 6 -15.79 0.29 2.85
CA GLY A 6 -16.60 0.05 1.65
C GLY A 6 -15.89 0.36 0.32
N SER A 7 -14.60 0.70 0.35
CA SER A 7 -13.79 0.93 -0.84
C SER A 7 -13.32 -0.39 -1.49
N GLU A 8 -12.70 -0.28 -2.67
CA GLU A 8 -12.06 -1.43 -3.32
C GLU A 8 -10.74 -1.86 -2.63
N PHE A 9 -10.16 -1.01 -1.78
CA PHE A 9 -8.99 -1.37 -0.98
C PHE A 9 -9.33 -2.39 0.09
N THR A 10 -8.41 -3.32 0.32
CA THR A 10 -8.49 -4.29 1.41
C THR A 10 -7.30 -4.11 2.36
N THR A 11 -7.39 -4.71 3.55
CA THR A 11 -6.26 -4.72 4.51
C THR A 11 -5.00 -5.31 3.89
N GLU A 12 -5.11 -6.29 3.00
CA GLU A 12 -3.98 -6.88 2.30
C GLU A 12 -3.29 -5.89 1.35
N ASP A 13 -4.05 -5.01 0.70
CA ASP A 13 -3.52 -4.00 -0.22
C ASP A 13 -2.73 -2.90 0.50
N GLN A 14 -2.93 -2.76 1.83
CA GLN A 14 -2.24 -1.80 2.69
C GLN A 14 -1.06 -2.41 3.45
N GLU A 15 -0.92 -3.74 3.45
CA GLU A 15 0.21 -4.37 4.13
C GLU A 15 1.52 -4.07 3.39
N THR A 16 2.46 -3.41 4.07
CA THR A 16 3.86 -3.41 3.67
C THR A 16 4.44 -4.80 3.93
N GLY A 17 4.41 -5.65 2.90
CA GLY A 17 4.93 -7.01 3.02
C GLY A 17 6.42 -7.02 3.38
N LYS A 18 6.82 -7.86 4.32
CA LYS A 18 8.24 -8.15 4.55
C LYS A 18 8.81 -8.81 3.29
N ILE A 19 10.01 -8.40 2.89
CA ILE A 19 10.68 -8.88 1.66
C ILE A 19 10.79 -10.40 1.66
N ASP A 20 11.07 -11.03 2.79
CA ASP A 20 11.21 -12.48 2.97
C ASP A 20 9.91 -13.29 2.73
N LYS A 21 8.76 -12.63 2.66
CA LYS A 21 7.47 -13.29 2.40
C LYS A 21 7.19 -13.55 0.92
N TYR A 22 8.05 -13.08 0.03
CA TYR A 22 7.86 -13.21 -1.42
C TYR A 22 9.14 -13.70 -2.08
N ARG A 23 8.98 -14.33 -3.24
CA ARG A 23 10.03 -14.54 -4.23
C ARG A 23 9.87 -13.48 -5.30
N TYR A 24 11.00 -12.95 -5.76
CA TYR A 24 11.03 -11.86 -6.73
C TYR A 24 11.74 -12.31 -8.00
N LYS A 25 11.25 -11.85 -9.14
CA LYS A 25 11.88 -12.04 -10.44
C LYS A 25 11.82 -10.74 -11.22
N LEU A 26 12.95 -10.23 -11.64
CA LEU A 26 13.00 -9.14 -12.63
C LEU A 26 12.52 -9.69 -13.97
N LEU A 27 11.43 -9.12 -14.49
CA LEU A 27 10.87 -9.51 -15.77
C LEU A 27 11.42 -8.65 -16.89
N ASP A 28 11.51 -7.33 -16.66
CA ASP A 28 11.85 -6.36 -17.69
C ASP A 28 12.32 -5.03 -17.08
N THR A 29 12.82 -4.15 -17.95
CA THR A 29 13.10 -2.75 -17.69
C THR A 29 12.44 -1.92 -18.79
N VAL A 30 11.48 -1.08 -18.42
CA VAL A 30 10.65 -0.34 -19.37
C VAL A 30 10.63 1.16 -19.07
N THR A 31 10.18 1.95 -20.05
CA THR A 31 9.80 3.32 -19.81
C THR A 31 8.30 3.39 -19.54
N TYR A 32 7.91 3.83 -18.34
CA TYR A 32 6.52 4.00 -17.94
C TYR A 32 6.26 5.47 -17.55
N LYS A 33 5.34 6.12 -18.26
CA LYS A 33 5.03 7.56 -18.08
C LYS A 33 6.29 8.46 -18.06
N GLY A 34 7.21 8.21 -19.00
CA GLY A 34 8.46 8.97 -19.15
C GLY A 34 9.56 8.63 -18.16
N ARG A 35 9.39 7.61 -17.32
CA ARG A 35 10.37 7.20 -16.30
C ARG A 35 10.84 5.77 -16.53
N LYS A 36 12.13 5.51 -16.33
CA LYS A 36 12.68 4.15 -16.31
C LYS A 36 12.15 3.39 -15.09
N ALA A 37 11.64 2.20 -15.31
CA ALA A 37 11.07 1.36 -14.26
C ALA A 37 11.53 -0.09 -14.40
N TYR A 38 11.82 -0.72 -13.27
CA TYR A 38 11.91 -2.18 -13.17
C TYR A 38 10.52 -2.77 -13.16
N VAL A 39 10.31 -3.86 -13.93
CA VAL A 39 9.09 -4.67 -13.86
C VAL A 39 9.42 -5.95 -13.10
N ILE A 40 8.86 -6.10 -11.93
CA ILE A 40 9.20 -7.16 -10.99
C ILE A 40 7.97 -8.02 -10.70
N GLU A 41 8.07 -9.32 -10.94
CA GLU A 41 7.09 -10.29 -10.46
C GLU A 41 7.37 -10.61 -8.99
N GLN A 42 6.32 -10.62 -8.18
CA GLN A 42 6.34 -11.00 -6.77
C GLN A 42 5.38 -12.18 -6.58
N VAL A 43 5.91 -13.30 -6.11
CA VAL A 43 5.12 -14.51 -5.82
C VAL A 43 5.19 -14.78 -4.32
N PRO A 44 4.06 -14.83 -3.60
CA PRO A 44 4.07 -15.11 -2.17
C PRO A 44 4.66 -16.50 -1.89
N ASN A 45 5.46 -16.63 -0.82
CA ASN A 45 5.92 -17.93 -0.34
C ASN A 45 4.75 -18.77 0.21
N ALA A 46 4.96 -20.04 0.53
CA ALA A 46 3.90 -20.97 0.94
C ALA A 46 3.10 -20.44 2.15
N ASN A 47 3.74 -19.81 3.13
CA ASN A 47 3.06 -19.28 4.31
C ASN A 47 2.18 -18.07 4.00
N ARG A 48 2.67 -17.16 3.16
CA ARG A 48 1.92 -15.98 2.72
C ARG A 48 0.79 -16.38 1.77
N ALA A 49 1.01 -17.30 0.85
CA ALA A 49 0.03 -17.75 -0.14
C ALA A 49 -1.26 -18.30 0.50
N ARG A 50 -1.16 -18.94 1.68
CA ARG A 50 -2.34 -19.45 2.41
C ARG A 50 -3.30 -18.33 2.82
N LYS A 51 -2.78 -17.13 3.10
CA LYS A 51 -3.52 -15.96 3.61
C LYS A 51 -3.81 -14.93 2.53
N SER A 52 -3.06 -14.96 1.42
CA SER A 52 -3.19 -14.02 0.32
C SER A 52 -4.35 -14.40 -0.60
N ARG A 53 -5.06 -13.38 -1.07
CA ARG A 53 -6.02 -13.53 -2.18
C ARG A 53 -5.32 -13.54 -3.54
N TYR A 54 -4.06 -13.13 -3.59
CA TYR A 54 -3.28 -13.02 -4.83
C TYR A 54 -2.32 -14.20 -4.97
N SER A 55 -2.26 -14.77 -6.17
CA SER A 55 -1.26 -15.78 -6.55
C SER A 55 0.08 -15.12 -6.85
N LYS A 56 0.05 -13.92 -7.42
CA LYS A 56 1.21 -13.09 -7.72
C LYS A 56 0.81 -11.63 -7.91
N SER A 57 1.79 -10.77 -7.90
CA SER A 57 1.68 -9.41 -8.40
C SER A 57 2.84 -9.09 -9.35
N VAL A 58 2.61 -8.16 -10.28
CA VAL A 58 3.65 -7.58 -11.12
C VAL A 58 3.69 -6.09 -10.81
N VAL A 59 4.84 -5.59 -10.39
CA VAL A 59 5.02 -4.21 -9.93
C VAL A 59 6.01 -3.47 -10.80
N TRP A 60 5.73 -2.20 -11.07
CA TRP A 60 6.61 -1.25 -11.76
C TRP A 60 7.22 -0.34 -10.71
N ILE A 61 8.53 -0.43 -10.53
CA ILE A 61 9.29 0.37 -9.55
C ILE A 61 10.16 1.38 -10.29
N ASP A 62 10.00 2.66 -9.98
CA ASP A 62 10.86 3.73 -10.51
C ASP A 62 12.32 3.47 -10.14
N GLN A 63 13.22 3.48 -11.13
CA GLN A 63 14.64 3.14 -10.92
C GLN A 63 15.43 4.17 -10.11
N GLU A 64 14.99 5.43 -10.11
CA GLU A 64 15.69 6.52 -9.41
C GLU A 64 15.07 6.84 -8.05
N ARG A 65 13.72 6.75 -7.98
CA ARG A 65 12.96 7.14 -6.80
C ARG A 65 12.60 5.97 -5.90
N PHE A 66 12.78 4.73 -6.38
CA PHE A 66 12.46 3.47 -5.68
C PHE A 66 11.03 3.42 -5.12
N VAL A 67 10.09 4.05 -5.82
CA VAL A 67 8.68 4.08 -5.48
C VAL A 67 7.89 3.27 -6.50
N MET A 68 6.86 2.57 -6.04
CA MET A 68 5.93 1.86 -6.93
C MET A 68 5.15 2.86 -7.79
N LEU A 69 5.13 2.64 -9.10
CA LEU A 69 4.37 3.42 -10.07
C LEU A 69 3.04 2.77 -10.40
N LYS A 70 3.04 1.44 -10.49
CA LYS A 70 1.90 0.61 -10.86
C LYS A 70 2.06 -0.79 -10.28
N ALA A 71 0.95 -1.46 -10.00
CA ALA A 71 0.92 -2.90 -9.74
C ALA A 71 -0.27 -3.55 -10.46
N ALA A 72 -0.05 -4.76 -11.00
CA ALA A 72 -1.08 -5.66 -11.49
C ALA A 72 -1.19 -6.84 -10.52
N LEU A 73 -2.39 -7.14 -10.03
CA LEU A 73 -2.64 -8.14 -9.01
C LEU A 73 -3.47 -9.29 -9.60
N TYR A 74 -2.97 -10.51 -9.43
CA TYR A 74 -3.52 -11.70 -10.04
C TYR A 74 -4.18 -12.60 -8.99
N ASP A 75 -5.40 -13.05 -9.26
CA ASP A 75 -6.13 -13.96 -8.38
C ASP A 75 -5.48 -15.37 -8.36
N ARG A 76 -6.03 -16.27 -7.54
CA ARG A 76 -5.55 -17.66 -7.43
C ARG A 76 -5.72 -18.48 -8.71
N LYS A 77 -6.51 -18.00 -9.66
CA LYS A 77 -6.67 -18.61 -11.00
C LYS A 77 -5.72 -17.99 -12.03
N GLY A 78 -4.84 -17.07 -11.61
CA GLY A 78 -3.87 -16.41 -12.48
C GLY A 78 -4.45 -15.30 -13.36
N ARG A 79 -5.67 -14.83 -13.10
CA ARG A 79 -6.31 -13.73 -13.84
C ARG A 79 -5.98 -12.41 -13.18
N GLU A 80 -5.63 -11.39 -13.96
CA GLU A 80 -5.50 -10.03 -13.46
C GLU A 80 -6.88 -9.53 -13.05
N THR A 81 -7.08 -9.25 -11.77
CA THR A 81 -8.39 -8.82 -11.22
C THR A 81 -8.35 -7.43 -10.65
N ARG A 82 -7.16 -6.92 -10.33
CA ARG A 82 -6.98 -5.58 -9.76
C ARG A 82 -5.74 -4.91 -10.29
N ARG A 83 -5.77 -3.60 -10.32
CA ARG A 83 -4.65 -2.76 -10.74
C ARG A 83 -4.52 -1.58 -9.80
N ILE A 84 -3.29 -1.30 -9.37
CA ILE A 84 -2.97 -0.15 -8.52
C ILE A 84 -2.14 0.83 -9.33
N PHE A 85 -2.43 2.11 -9.20
CA PHE A 85 -1.67 3.21 -9.78
C PHE A 85 -1.27 4.18 -8.69
N ALA A 86 0.02 4.49 -8.60
CA ALA A 86 0.52 5.57 -7.77
C ALA A 86 0.44 6.88 -8.54
N ASN A 87 -0.13 7.90 -7.90
CA ASN A 87 -0.28 9.23 -8.48
C ASN A 87 0.33 10.28 -7.54
N LYS A 88 0.66 11.45 -8.10
CA LYS A 88 1.21 12.58 -7.34
C LYS A 88 2.39 12.18 -6.46
N ILE A 89 3.42 11.58 -7.07
CA ILE A 89 4.63 11.19 -6.35
C ILE A 89 5.39 12.45 -5.98
N GLU A 90 5.60 12.64 -4.70
CA GLU A 90 6.29 13.79 -4.10
C GLU A 90 7.46 13.33 -3.24
N LYS A 91 8.45 14.21 -3.07
CA LYS A 91 9.56 14.01 -2.13
C LYS A 91 9.25 14.76 -0.84
N ILE A 92 9.07 14.04 0.26
CA ILE A 92 8.77 14.58 1.58
C ILE A 92 9.84 14.05 2.54
N ASN A 93 10.54 14.94 3.24
CA ASN A 93 11.64 14.58 4.14
C ASN A 93 12.67 13.60 3.53
N GLY A 94 13.02 13.84 2.25
CA GLY A 94 14.00 13.00 1.54
C GLY A 94 13.45 11.71 0.94
N ILE A 95 12.22 11.31 1.27
CA ILE A 95 11.59 10.05 0.82
C ILE A 95 10.56 10.36 -0.26
N TYR A 96 10.60 9.60 -1.37
CA TYR A 96 9.56 9.65 -2.38
C TYR A 96 8.37 8.77 -2.00
N LEU A 97 7.18 9.34 -2.06
CA LEU A 97 5.93 8.62 -1.78
C LEU A 97 4.79 9.10 -2.70
N ALA A 98 3.80 8.25 -2.88
CA ALA A 98 2.59 8.59 -3.61
C ALA A 98 1.59 9.31 -2.69
N ARG A 99 1.22 10.54 -3.03
CA ARG A 99 0.17 11.30 -2.34
C ARG A 99 -1.23 10.78 -2.66
N SER A 100 -1.37 10.04 -3.74
CA SER A 100 -2.64 9.45 -4.13
C SER A 100 -2.40 8.09 -4.77
N VAL A 101 -3.24 7.14 -4.44
CA VAL A 101 -3.24 5.77 -4.96
C VAL A 101 -4.63 5.43 -5.45
N THR A 102 -4.73 4.99 -6.71
CA THR A 102 -5.99 4.51 -7.30
C THR A 102 -5.93 2.99 -7.41
N LEU A 103 -6.93 2.32 -6.90
CA LEU A 103 -7.16 0.90 -7.11
C LEU A 103 -8.34 0.69 -8.03
N MET A 104 -8.13 -0.04 -9.12
CA MET A 104 -9.14 -0.44 -10.08
C MET A 104 -9.45 -1.92 -9.90
N ASN A 105 -10.70 -2.25 -9.67
CA ASN A 105 -11.25 -3.60 -9.69
C ASN A 105 -11.72 -3.91 -11.11
N LEU A 106 -11.00 -4.77 -11.81
CA LEU A 106 -11.25 -5.11 -13.22
C LEU A 106 -12.46 -6.03 -13.38
N VAL A 107 -12.83 -6.79 -12.34
CA VAL A 107 -13.95 -7.73 -12.38
C VAL A 107 -15.27 -6.99 -12.27
N GLU A 108 -15.35 -6.01 -11.36
CA GLU A 108 -16.57 -5.27 -11.08
C GLU A 108 -16.61 -3.89 -11.75
N SER A 109 -15.57 -3.56 -12.53
CA SER A 109 -15.42 -2.27 -13.22
C SER A 109 -15.56 -1.07 -12.27
N ARG A 110 -15.05 -1.20 -11.05
CA ARG A 110 -15.07 -0.16 -10.01
C ARG A 110 -13.66 0.34 -9.72
N LEU A 111 -13.58 1.57 -9.24
CA LEU A 111 -12.33 2.14 -8.78
C LEU A 111 -12.52 2.87 -7.43
N SER A 112 -11.45 2.92 -6.67
CA SER A 112 -11.35 3.72 -5.46
C SER A 112 -10.04 4.50 -5.48
N ASN A 113 -10.09 5.73 -5.01
CA ASN A 113 -8.90 6.56 -4.85
C ASN A 113 -8.68 6.86 -3.37
N MET A 114 -7.45 6.67 -2.91
CA MET A 114 -7.01 7.03 -1.58
C MET A 114 -6.01 8.17 -1.68
N ALA A 115 -6.26 9.26 -0.97
CA ALA A 115 -5.36 10.41 -0.91
C ALA A 115 -4.76 10.55 0.50
N LEU A 116 -3.45 10.76 0.54
CA LEU A 116 -2.71 11.08 1.74
C LEU A 116 -2.71 12.61 1.92
N LEU A 117 -3.47 13.12 2.87
CA LEU A 117 -3.63 14.56 3.10
C LEU A 117 -2.43 15.15 3.84
N SER A 118 -1.97 14.47 4.89
CA SER A 118 -0.78 14.85 5.66
C SER A 118 0.01 13.60 6.03
N ILE A 119 1.30 13.80 6.31
CA ILE A 119 2.19 12.77 6.83
C ILE A 119 3.19 13.42 7.77
N ASP A 120 3.34 12.84 8.95
CA ASP A 120 4.31 13.24 9.96
C ASP A 120 5.29 12.08 10.15
N PHE A 121 6.59 12.39 10.15
CA PHE A 121 7.67 11.41 10.29
C PHE A 121 8.28 11.50 11.69
N GLY A 122 8.76 10.36 12.20
CA GLY A 122 9.47 10.30 13.46
C GLY A 122 8.63 10.57 14.70
N VAL A 123 7.30 10.50 14.55
CA VAL A 123 6.37 10.69 15.65
C VAL A 123 6.36 9.44 16.54
N ASP A 124 6.53 9.61 17.85
CA ASP A 124 6.45 8.52 18.81
C ASP A 124 4.97 8.15 19.07
N ILE A 125 4.56 7.01 18.48
CA ILE A 125 3.17 6.54 18.61
C ILE A 125 3.03 5.73 19.90
N ASN A 126 2.27 6.26 20.85
CA ASN A 126 1.94 5.53 22.07
C ASN A 126 1.21 4.22 21.72
N SER A 127 1.73 3.09 22.19
CA SER A 127 1.16 1.75 21.95
C SER A 127 -0.30 1.61 22.40
N ALA A 128 -0.77 2.45 23.35
CA ALA A 128 -2.16 2.50 23.78
C ALA A 128 -3.12 2.86 22.61
N LEU A 129 -2.65 3.62 21.61
CA LEU A 129 -3.43 3.92 20.39
C LEU A 129 -3.60 2.72 19.46
N LEU A 130 -2.74 1.71 19.57
CA LEU A 130 -2.76 0.48 18.75
C LEU A 130 -3.60 -0.63 19.39
N THR A 131 -4.56 -0.30 20.25
CA THR A 131 -5.42 -1.24 20.97
C THR A 131 -6.87 -1.19 20.47
N LYS A 132 -7.62 -2.28 20.70
CA LYS A 132 -9.07 -2.30 20.46
C LYS A 132 -9.80 -1.19 21.21
N ARG A 133 -9.35 -0.86 22.43
CA ARG A 133 -9.93 0.21 23.25
C ARG A 133 -9.85 1.56 22.53
N ALA A 134 -8.74 1.87 21.87
CA ALA A 134 -8.59 3.12 21.10
C ALA A 134 -9.59 3.22 19.93
N LEU A 135 -10.05 2.08 19.39
CA LEU A 135 -11.05 2.06 18.32
C LEU A 135 -12.48 2.29 18.84
N THR A 136 -12.79 1.81 20.04
CA THR A 136 -14.16 1.80 20.59
C THR A 136 -14.43 2.89 21.63
N ASP A 137 -13.41 3.34 22.36
CA ASP A 137 -13.49 4.37 23.41
C ASP A 137 -12.92 5.68 22.89
N THR A 138 -13.82 6.57 22.47
CA THR A 138 -13.44 7.89 21.91
C THR A 138 -12.70 8.75 22.92
N THR A 139 -13.11 8.75 24.19
CA THR A 139 -12.47 9.54 25.25
C THR A 139 -11.03 9.09 25.49
N PHE A 140 -10.83 7.77 25.56
CA PHE A 140 -9.50 7.18 25.67
C PHE A 140 -8.62 7.55 24.48
N ARG A 141 -9.16 7.42 23.26
CA ARG A 141 -8.45 7.76 22.03
C ARG A 141 -8.03 9.22 21.97
N GLU A 142 -8.96 10.15 22.24
CA GLU A 142 -8.69 11.59 22.15
C GLU A 142 -7.65 12.04 23.19
N LYS A 143 -7.63 11.45 24.38
CA LYS A 143 -6.58 11.70 25.38
C LYS A 143 -5.18 11.40 24.84
N HIS A 144 -5.01 10.27 24.17
CA HIS A 144 -3.71 9.86 23.61
C HIS A 144 -3.37 10.58 22.29
N LEU A 145 -4.38 10.95 21.47
CA LEU A 145 -4.17 11.71 20.24
C LEU A 145 -3.71 13.15 20.51
N LYS A 146 -4.11 13.78 21.62
CA LYS A 146 -3.65 15.12 22.00
C LYS A 146 -2.13 15.18 22.14
N SER A 147 -1.52 14.17 22.77
CA SER A 147 -0.06 14.09 22.93
C SER A 147 0.64 13.89 21.58
N LEU A 148 0.03 13.13 20.68
CA LEU A 148 0.57 12.90 19.34
C LEU A 148 0.54 14.17 18.49
N ARG A 149 -0.58 14.90 18.50
CA ARG A 149 -0.74 16.18 17.78
C ARG A 149 0.22 17.27 18.29
N ALA A 150 0.56 17.25 19.57
CA ALA A 150 1.52 18.19 20.16
C ALA A 150 2.98 17.91 19.70
N GLN A 151 3.29 16.69 19.25
CA GLN A 151 4.61 16.35 18.72
C GLN A 151 4.75 16.67 17.21
N ALA A 152 3.63 16.80 16.49
CA ALA A 152 3.59 17.02 15.05
C ALA A 152 3.64 18.52 14.67
N ASN A 153 3.53 19.43 15.65
CA ASN A 153 3.67 20.89 15.50
C ASN A 153 5.05 21.35 15.98
#